data_b3430560fde9dc4947e8defaaeda18e8
#
_entry.id   b3430560fde9dc4947e8defaaeda18e8
#
_cell.length_a   1.000
_cell.length_b   1.000
_cell.length_c   1.000
_cell.angle_alpha   90.00
_cell.angle_beta   90.00
_cell.angle_gamma   90.00
#
_symmetry.space_group_name_H-M   'P 1'
#
loop_
_entity.id
_entity.type
_entity.pdbx_description
1 polymer ?
#
loop_
_entity_poly.entity_id
_entity_poly.type
_entity_poly.pdbx_seq_one_letter_code
_entity_poly.pdbx_strand_id
1 'polypeptide(L)'
;CSKMTVPSHARAVIIGGGVVGCSIAYHLGKLGWRDVVLLERKQLTCGTTWHAAGLIAQLRATQNMTRLAKYSQELYFGLEAETGVATGFKRNGSITVALTDERMEELRRSAAMARAFGVEIDEILPSDIASRYPGLLVDDAVGGVWLPKDGQADPVNITQALAKGARNYGVAIHQGTKVTGITKNAGRVTGVTTDAGNISADYVVNAGGMWARNIGHMAGVAVPLHACEHFYIVTEAMPDLKASLPVLRVPDECAYYKEDAGKILLGAFEPNSKPWGGDGIPDDF
;
A
#
# COMPACT_ATOMS: atom_id res chain seq x y z
N CYS A 1 -7.08 -32.82 -2.35
CA CYS A 1 -6.13 -31.82 -1.89
C CYS A 1 -5.89 -32.06 -0.41
N SER A 2 -4.66 -32.42 -0.01
CA SER A 2 -4.25 -32.50 1.40
C SER A 2 -4.45 -31.11 2.02
N LYS A 3 -5.27 -30.97 3.07
CA LYS A 3 -5.32 -29.73 3.86
C LYS A 3 -3.93 -29.50 4.40
N MET A 4 -3.33 -28.37 4.10
CA MET A 4 -2.05 -27.99 4.71
C MET A 4 -2.27 -27.86 6.21
N THR A 5 -1.52 -28.65 7.00
CA THR A 5 -1.56 -28.57 8.46
C THR A 5 -0.84 -27.31 8.91
N VAL A 6 -1.48 -26.50 9.74
CA VAL A 6 -0.84 -25.37 10.42
C VAL A 6 0.01 -25.87 11.59
N PRO A 7 1.06 -25.16 12.00
CA PRO A 7 1.85 -25.52 13.18
C PRO A 7 1.00 -25.37 14.46
N SER A 8 1.29 -26.17 15.48
CA SER A 8 0.61 -26.09 16.78
C SER A 8 1.04 -24.86 17.59
N HIS A 9 2.21 -24.28 17.28
CA HIS A 9 2.79 -23.13 17.97
C HIS A 9 3.50 -22.21 16.97
N ALA A 10 3.46 -20.91 17.24
CA ALA A 10 4.25 -19.88 16.58
C ALA A 10 4.64 -18.81 17.60
N ARG A 11 5.82 -18.20 17.42
CA ARG A 11 6.19 -17.00 18.19
C ARG A 11 5.31 -15.81 17.80
N ALA A 12 5.07 -15.64 16.50
CA ALA A 12 4.15 -14.61 15.99
C ALA A 12 3.24 -15.15 14.89
N VAL A 13 1.95 -14.86 15.02
CA VAL A 13 0.95 -15.11 13.97
C VAL A 13 0.53 -13.78 13.38
N ILE A 14 0.65 -13.63 12.06
CA ILE A 14 0.23 -12.46 11.30
C ILE A 14 -1.04 -12.82 10.54
N ILE A 15 -2.12 -12.08 10.76
CA ILE A 15 -3.42 -12.30 10.13
C ILE A 15 -3.60 -11.33 8.98
N GLY A 16 -3.62 -11.85 7.74
CA GLY A 16 -3.80 -11.09 6.51
C GLY A 16 -2.58 -11.09 5.59
N GLY A 17 -2.79 -11.52 4.35
CA GLY A 17 -1.78 -11.66 3.28
C GLY A 17 -1.74 -10.49 2.31
N GLY A 18 -2.19 -9.30 2.71
CA GLY A 18 -2.00 -8.06 1.98
C GLY A 18 -0.58 -7.49 2.13
N VAL A 19 -0.33 -6.34 1.49
CA VAL A 19 1.01 -5.69 1.50
C VAL A 19 1.53 -5.45 2.92
N VAL A 20 0.65 -5.06 3.86
CA VAL A 20 1.03 -4.79 5.26
C VAL A 20 1.45 -6.07 5.97
N GLY A 21 0.65 -7.14 5.89
CA GLY A 21 0.99 -8.41 6.53
C GLY A 21 2.25 -9.04 5.95
N CYS A 22 2.42 -9.02 4.62
CA CYS A 22 3.62 -9.52 3.96
C CYS A 22 4.86 -8.67 4.32
N SER A 23 4.71 -7.36 4.48
CA SER A 23 5.78 -6.48 4.94
C SER A 23 6.19 -6.79 6.37
N ILE A 24 5.22 -7.00 7.29
CA ILE A 24 5.52 -7.40 8.67
C ILE A 24 6.24 -8.75 8.71
N ALA A 25 5.76 -9.73 7.95
CA ALA A 25 6.38 -11.05 7.82
C ALA A 25 7.83 -10.95 7.32
N TYR A 26 8.06 -10.17 6.27
CA TYR A 26 9.39 -9.90 5.73
C TYR A 26 10.33 -9.29 6.78
N HIS A 27 9.88 -8.25 7.46
CA HIS A 27 10.72 -7.54 8.42
C HIS A 27 11.01 -8.36 9.67
N LEU A 28 10.04 -9.10 10.20
CA LEU A 28 10.28 -10.00 11.33
C LEU A 28 11.30 -11.08 10.96
N GLY A 29 11.17 -11.70 9.79
CA GLY A 29 12.15 -12.68 9.30
C GLY A 29 13.52 -12.06 9.11
N LYS A 30 13.62 -10.89 8.49
CA LYS A 30 14.87 -10.14 8.28
C LYS A 30 15.55 -9.75 9.61
N LEU A 31 14.77 -9.45 10.63
CA LEU A 31 15.24 -9.17 12.00
C LEU A 31 15.63 -10.43 12.79
N GLY A 32 15.57 -11.60 12.17
CA GLY A 32 15.99 -12.87 12.78
C GLY A 32 14.93 -13.54 13.65
N TRP A 33 13.67 -13.11 13.61
CA TRP A 33 12.59 -13.82 14.28
C TRP A 33 12.40 -15.20 13.68
N ARG A 34 12.21 -16.20 14.52
CA ARG A 34 11.88 -17.57 14.14
C ARG A 34 10.45 -17.89 14.52
N ASP A 35 9.90 -18.95 13.94
CA ASP A 35 8.54 -19.43 14.22
C ASP A 35 7.49 -18.33 13.97
N VAL A 36 7.64 -17.59 12.86
CA VAL A 36 6.70 -16.59 12.38
C VAL A 36 5.80 -17.24 11.32
N VAL A 37 4.50 -17.05 11.48
CA VAL A 37 3.46 -17.60 10.59
C VAL A 37 2.58 -16.47 10.08
N LEU A 38 2.34 -16.41 8.79
CA LEU A 38 1.34 -15.55 8.16
C LEU A 38 0.19 -16.41 7.66
N LEU A 39 -1.02 -16.01 8.02
CA LEU A 39 -2.27 -16.67 7.63
C LEU A 39 -3.09 -15.77 6.71
N GLU A 40 -3.44 -16.27 5.54
CA GLU A 40 -4.31 -15.59 4.59
C GLU A 40 -5.52 -16.49 4.27
N ARG A 41 -6.73 -15.93 4.39
CA ARG A 41 -7.98 -16.68 4.22
C ARG A 41 -8.22 -17.20 2.79
N LYS A 42 -7.70 -16.49 1.79
CA LYS A 42 -7.79 -16.84 0.36
C LYS A 42 -6.39 -16.92 -0.24
N GLN A 43 -6.06 -16.01 -1.13
CA GLN A 43 -4.74 -15.87 -1.74
C GLN A 43 -4.09 -14.56 -1.30
N LEU A 44 -2.77 -14.50 -1.32
CA LEU A 44 -2.06 -13.23 -1.10
C LEU A 44 -2.59 -12.17 -2.04
N THR A 45 -2.71 -10.94 -1.54
CA THR A 45 -3.17 -9.75 -2.27
C THR A 45 -4.67 -9.65 -2.54
N CYS A 46 -5.47 -10.67 -2.29
CA CYS A 46 -6.88 -10.72 -2.69
C CYS A 46 -7.83 -9.71 -2.02
N GLY A 47 -7.36 -8.94 -1.02
CA GLY A 47 -8.10 -7.84 -0.43
C GLY A 47 -7.86 -6.52 -1.19
N THR A 48 -7.78 -5.40 -0.48
CA THR A 48 -7.56 -4.06 -1.09
C THR A 48 -6.21 -3.87 -1.76
N THR A 49 -5.25 -4.76 -1.54
CA THR A 49 -3.90 -4.63 -2.11
C THR A 49 -3.92 -4.59 -3.64
N TRP A 50 -4.62 -5.50 -4.30
CA TRP A 50 -4.64 -5.56 -5.77
C TRP A 50 -5.46 -4.42 -6.41
N HIS A 51 -6.32 -3.75 -5.63
CA HIS A 51 -7.07 -2.57 -6.08
C HIS A 51 -6.25 -1.28 -6.01
N ALA A 52 -5.10 -1.28 -5.33
CA ALA A 52 -4.32 -0.05 -5.15
C ALA A 52 -3.71 0.43 -6.46
N ALA A 53 -3.74 1.74 -6.70
CA ALA A 53 -3.18 2.34 -7.91
C ALA A 53 -1.65 2.21 -8.02
N GLY A 54 -0.96 1.98 -6.89
CA GLY A 54 0.49 1.77 -6.87
C GLY A 54 1.34 3.03 -6.99
N LEU A 55 0.82 4.19 -6.55
CA LEU A 55 1.57 5.43 -6.49
C LEU A 55 2.52 5.41 -5.30
N ILE A 56 3.81 5.62 -5.55
CA ILE A 56 4.86 5.58 -4.53
C ILE A 56 5.45 6.98 -4.36
N ALA A 57 5.09 7.63 -3.26
CA ALA A 57 5.50 8.99 -2.95
C ALA A 57 6.23 9.06 -1.60
N GLN A 58 7.29 9.89 -1.53
CA GLN A 58 8.12 10.05 -0.34
C GLN A 58 7.53 11.02 0.68
N LEU A 59 7.05 12.17 0.23
CA LEU A 59 6.58 13.22 1.12
C LEU A 59 5.26 12.84 1.79
N ARG A 60 5.20 13.05 3.11
CA ARG A 60 4.02 12.91 3.95
C ARG A 60 3.89 14.10 4.89
N ALA A 61 2.73 14.25 5.52
CA ALA A 61 2.40 15.37 6.39
C ALA A 61 3.34 15.54 7.61
N THR A 62 4.05 14.50 8.02
CA THR A 62 4.98 14.55 9.16
C THR A 62 6.33 13.94 8.81
N GLN A 63 7.37 14.34 9.55
CA GLN A 63 8.71 13.80 9.38
C GLN A 63 8.78 12.27 9.57
N ASN A 64 8.10 11.74 10.59
CA ASN A 64 8.11 10.30 10.84
C ASN A 64 7.45 9.52 9.72
N MET A 65 6.32 10.00 9.19
CA MET A 65 5.64 9.39 8.04
C MET A 65 6.47 9.51 6.76
N THR A 66 7.17 10.63 6.57
CA THR A 66 8.09 10.82 5.44
C THR A 66 9.28 9.85 5.54
N ARG A 67 9.86 9.66 6.72
CA ARG A 67 10.92 8.65 6.93
C ARG A 67 10.45 7.24 6.60
N LEU A 68 9.25 6.86 7.03
CA LEU A 68 8.65 5.56 6.71
C LEU A 68 8.40 5.41 5.20
N ALA A 69 7.88 6.44 4.54
CA ALA A 69 7.63 6.41 3.09
C ALA A 69 8.94 6.31 2.28
N LYS A 70 9.98 7.06 2.67
CA LYS A 70 11.32 6.94 2.07
C LYS A 70 11.90 5.53 2.24
N TYR A 71 11.84 4.98 3.45
CA TYR A 71 12.27 3.62 3.71
C TYR A 71 11.51 2.60 2.83
N SER A 72 10.19 2.73 2.74
CA SER A 72 9.36 1.84 1.91
C SER A 72 9.74 1.92 0.44
N GLN A 73 10.00 3.12 -0.07
CA GLN A 73 10.41 3.33 -1.45
C GLN A 73 11.78 2.66 -1.75
N GLU A 74 12.78 2.86 -0.89
CA GLU A 74 14.10 2.23 -1.04
C GLU A 74 14.00 0.71 -0.93
N LEU A 75 13.17 0.21 -0.03
CA LEU A 75 12.90 -1.22 0.08
C LEU A 75 12.32 -1.77 -1.23
N TYR A 76 11.27 -1.16 -1.76
CA TYR A 76 10.62 -1.62 -2.99
C TYR A 76 11.56 -1.60 -4.19
N PHE A 77 12.44 -0.60 -4.26
CA PHE A 77 13.47 -0.51 -5.28
C PHE A 77 14.49 -1.67 -5.19
N GLY A 78 14.84 -2.08 -3.98
CA GLY A 78 15.81 -3.16 -3.75
C GLY A 78 15.25 -4.58 -3.79
N LEU A 79 13.92 -4.75 -3.64
CA LEU A 79 13.30 -6.06 -3.47
C LEU A 79 13.51 -7.01 -4.65
N GLU A 80 13.52 -6.50 -5.88
CA GLU A 80 13.73 -7.34 -7.07
C GLU A 80 15.12 -7.99 -7.05
N ALA A 81 16.15 -7.21 -6.72
CA ALA A 81 17.51 -7.72 -6.59
C ALA A 81 17.65 -8.74 -5.45
N GLU A 82 16.94 -8.54 -4.34
CA GLU A 82 16.98 -9.41 -3.17
C GLU A 82 16.19 -10.72 -3.36
N THR A 83 15.05 -10.65 -4.04
CA THR A 83 14.09 -11.77 -4.08
C THR A 83 13.98 -12.46 -5.44
N GLY A 84 14.44 -11.82 -6.51
CA GLY A 84 14.22 -12.25 -7.89
C GLY A 84 12.80 -12.05 -8.40
N VAL A 85 11.95 -11.32 -7.65
CA VAL A 85 10.57 -11.01 -8.05
C VAL A 85 10.48 -9.55 -8.48
N ALA A 86 10.13 -9.31 -9.75
CA ALA A 86 9.96 -7.98 -10.28
C ALA A 86 8.84 -7.23 -9.53
N THR A 87 9.13 -6.02 -9.05
CA THR A 87 8.16 -5.18 -8.34
C THR A 87 7.39 -4.24 -9.27
N GLY A 88 7.83 -4.12 -10.52
CA GLY A 88 7.32 -3.12 -11.46
C GLY A 88 7.60 -1.68 -11.01
N PHE A 89 8.54 -1.49 -10.07
CA PHE A 89 8.85 -0.16 -9.55
C PHE A 89 9.61 0.68 -10.58
N LYS A 90 9.03 1.85 -10.90
CA LYS A 90 9.61 2.84 -11.81
C LYS A 90 9.77 4.15 -11.05
N ARG A 91 11.01 4.68 -10.98
CA ARG A 91 11.30 6.04 -10.49
C ARG A 91 11.09 7.04 -11.63
N ASN A 92 9.85 7.24 -12.02
CA ASN A 92 9.47 8.16 -13.10
C ASN A 92 9.02 9.53 -12.59
N GLY A 93 9.13 9.76 -11.28
CA GLY A 93 8.80 11.01 -10.62
C GLY A 93 7.31 11.20 -10.38
N SER A 94 6.99 12.28 -9.66
CA SER A 94 5.61 12.75 -9.51
C SER A 94 5.50 14.26 -9.68
N ILE A 95 4.38 14.70 -10.27
CA ILE A 95 4.00 16.10 -10.40
C ILE A 95 2.73 16.31 -9.59
N THR A 96 2.70 17.37 -8.78
CA THR A 96 1.46 17.89 -8.21
C THR A 96 1.19 19.26 -8.77
N VAL A 97 0.05 19.44 -9.41
CA VAL A 97 -0.36 20.67 -10.09
C VAL A 97 -1.22 21.52 -9.15
N ALA A 98 -1.03 22.82 -9.19
CA ALA A 98 -1.89 23.82 -8.57
C ALA A 98 -2.69 24.55 -9.64
N LEU A 99 -4.02 24.58 -9.48
CA LEU A 99 -4.93 25.36 -10.34
C LEU A 99 -5.30 26.71 -9.72
N THR A 100 -4.92 26.96 -8.47
CA THR A 100 -5.16 28.23 -7.76
C THR A 100 -3.88 28.73 -7.07
N ASP A 101 -3.82 30.03 -6.81
CA ASP A 101 -2.70 30.64 -6.07
C ASP A 101 -2.62 30.10 -4.63
N GLU A 102 -3.75 29.85 -3.99
CA GLU A 102 -3.83 29.27 -2.65
C GLU A 102 -3.22 27.85 -2.63
N ARG A 103 -3.53 27.05 -3.65
CA ARG A 103 -2.92 25.73 -3.79
C ARG A 103 -1.42 25.83 -4.04
N MET A 104 -0.97 26.76 -4.86
CA MET A 104 0.46 26.94 -5.11
C MET A 104 1.20 27.35 -3.83
N GLU A 105 0.60 28.20 -2.99
CA GLU A 105 1.16 28.56 -1.68
C GLU A 105 1.26 27.34 -0.74
N GLU A 106 0.25 26.46 -0.73
CA GLU A 106 0.29 25.19 0.02
C GLU A 106 1.42 24.29 -0.50
N LEU A 107 1.59 24.18 -1.83
CA LEU A 107 2.67 23.38 -2.41
C LEU A 107 4.06 23.96 -2.08
N ARG A 108 4.23 25.27 -2.03
CA ARG A 108 5.49 25.92 -1.58
C ARG A 108 5.81 25.57 -0.13
N ARG A 109 4.81 25.59 0.77
CA ARG A 109 5.01 25.16 2.17
C ARG A 109 5.38 23.69 2.25
N SER A 110 4.72 22.85 1.46
CA SER A 110 5.04 21.42 1.34
C SER A 110 6.45 21.20 0.81
N ALA A 111 6.90 22.01 -0.17
CA ALA A 111 8.25 21.94 -0.70
C ALA A 111 9.30 22.36 0.35
N ALA A 112 9.04 23.41 1.13
CA ALA A 112 9.92 23.81 2.23
C ALA A 112 10.03 22.70 3.29
N MET A 113 8.91 22.09 3.66
CA MET A 113 8.87 20.94 4.58
C MET A 113 9.62 19.72 4.02
N ALA A 114 9.44 19.42 2.74
CA ALA A 114 10.11 18.32 2.06
C ALA A 114 11.63 18.46 2.13
N ARG A 115 12.15 19.65 1.82
CA ARG A 115 13.60 19.96 1.92
C ARG A 115 14.12 19.76 3.35
N ALA A 116 13.36 20.22 4.36
CA ALA A 116 13.71 19.98 5.77
C ALA A 116 13.74 18.51 6.15
N PHE A 117 12.93 17.66 5.51
CA PHE A 117 12.89 16.21 5.71
C PHE A 117 13.85 15.44 4.79
N GLY A 118 14.67 16.16 4.01
CA GLY A 118 15.62 15.56 3.07
C GLY A 118 14.96 14.86 1.89
N VAL A 119 13.82 15.38 1.42
CA VAL A 119 13.16 14.97 0.17
C VAL A 119 13.48 15.99 -0.91
N GLU A 120 13.96 15.51 -2.04
CA GLU A 120 14.25 16.31 -3.23
C GLU A 120 12.93 16.74 -3.88
N ILE A 121 12.75 18.04 -4.06
CA ILE A 121 11.55 18.65 -4.61
C ILE A 121 11.86 19.99 -5.25
N ASP A 122 11.33 20.21 -6.43
CA ASP A 122 11.43 21.45 -7.18
C ASP A 122 10.05 22.09 -7.38
N GLU A 123 9.98 23.40 -7.27
CA GLU A 123 8.85 24.19 -7.76
C GLU A 123 9.00 24.34 -9.27
N ILE A 124 7.94 24.11 -10.02
CA ILE A 124 7.97 24.08 -11.48
C ILE A 124 6.86 24.95 -12.08
N LEU A 125 7.14 25.52 -13.25
CA LEU A 125 6.22 26.34 -14.03
C LEU A 125 5.28 25.45 -14.87
N PRO A 126 4.16 26.00 -15.37
CA PRO A 126 3.27 25.27 -16.29
C PRO A 126 3.99 24.72 -17.54
N SER A 127 4.95 25.46 -18.09
CA SER A 127 5.79 25.01 -19.21
C SER A 127 6.63 23.76 -18.88
N ASP A 128 7.14 23.68 -17.64
CA ASP A 128 7.89 22.51 -17.17
C ASP A 128 6.97 21.32 -16.99
N ILE A 129 5.74 21.55 -16.51
CA ILE A 129 4.69 20.50 -16.39
C ILE A 129 4.38 19.94 -17.77
N ALA A 130 4.08 20.78 -18.76
CA ALA A 130 3.79 20.36 -20.14
C ALA A 130 4.94 19.58 -20.77
N SER A 131 6.18 19.98 -20.50
CA SER A 131 7.37 19.28 -20.99
C SER A 131 7.53 17.87 -20.38
N ARG A 132 7.27 17.72 -19.10
CA ARG A 132 7.39 16.45 -18.36
C ARG A 132 6.20 15.52 -18.60
N TYR A 133 5.02 16.09 -18.82
CA TYR A 133 3.77 15.36 -19.08
C TYR A 133 3.16 15.79 -20.42
N PRO A 134 3.73 15.32 -21.58
CA PRO A 134 3.21 15.65 -22.89
C PRO A 134 1.74 15.24 -23.05
N GLY A 135 0.94 16.13 -23.59
CA GLY A 135 -0.50 15.95 -23.78
C GLY A 135 -1.38 16.47 -22.65
N LEU A 136 -0.79 16.91 -21.52
CA LEU A 136 -1.54 17.61 -20.50
C LEU A 136 -1.75 19.07 -20.91
N LEU A 137 -3.00 19.53 -20.85
CA LEU A 137 -3.33 20.95 -20.95
C LEU A 137 -2.95 21.63 -19.64
N VAL A 138 -2.26 22.76 -19.75
CA VAL A 138 -1.74 23.51 -18.59
C VAL A 138 -2.16 24.98 -18.57
N ASP A 139 -3.14 25.33 -19.40
CA ASP A 139 -3.60 26.73 -19.58
C ASP A 139 -4.22 27.32 -18.31
N ASP A 140 -4.77 26.47 -17.46
CA ASP A 140 -5.36 26.80 -16.16
C ASP A 140 -4.41 26.53 -14.98
N ALA A 141 -3.22 26.00 -15.22
CA ALA A 141 -2.26 25.72 -14.16
C ALA A 141 -1.53 26.99 -13.73
N VAL A 142 -1.47 27.22 -12.43
CA VAL A 142 -0.65 28.29 -11.82
C VAL A 142 0.82 27.84 -11.70
N GLY A 143 1.05 26.57 -11.47
CA GLY A 143 2.36 25.95 -11.30
C GLY A 143 2.26 24.58 -10.67
N GLY A 144 3.35 24.10 -10.10
CA GLY A 144 3.34 22.80 -9.43
C GLY A 144 4.64 22.49 -8.71
N VAL A 145 4.74 21.27 -8.23
CA VAL A 145 5.97 20.70 -7.65
C VAL A 145 6.32 19.39 -8.31
N TRP A 146 7.61 19.17 -8.47
CA TRP A 146 8.21 17.97 -9.03
C TRP A 146 9.03 17.21 -7.99
N LEU A 147 8.78 15.93 -7.82
CA LEU A 147 9.53 15.04 -6.94
C LEU A 147 10.18 13.93 -7.81
N PRO A 148 11.48 14.06 -8.14
CA PRO A 148 12.14 13.18 -9.12
C PRO A 148 12.27 11.72 -8.66
N LYS A 149 12.31 11.49 -7.34
CA LYS A 149 12.49 10.14 -6.77
C LYS A 149 11.19 9.40 -6.49
N ASP A 150 10.06 10.07 -6.60
CA ASP A 150 8.75 9.42 -6.56
C ASP A 150 8.56 8.51 -7.78
N GLY A 151 7.50 7.73 -7.77
CA GLY A 151 7.22 6.85 -8.89
C GLY A 151 5.98 5.99 -8.71
N GLN A 152 5.98 4.89 -9.39
CA GLN A 152 4.90 3.90 -9.36
C GLN A 152 5.42 2.48 -9.30
N ALA A 153 4.59 1.56 -8.82
CA ALA A 153 4.89 0.14 -8.78
C ALA A 153 3.62 -0.70 -8.93
N ASP A 154 3.79 -1.99 -9.11
CA ASP A 154 2.69 -2.95 -9.08
C ASP A 154 2.47 -3.44 -7.62
N PRO A 155 1.32 -3.13 -6.99
CA PRO A 155 1.06 -3.52 -5.60
C PRO A 155 1.05 -5.03 -5.36
N VAL A 156 0.57 -5.81 -6.34
CA VAL A 156 0.57 -7.27 -6.27
C VAL A 156 2.00 -7.79 -6.28
N ASN A 157 2.80 -7.33 -7.22
CA ASN A 157 4.19 -7.75 -7.36
C ASN A 157 5.06 -7.35 -6.17
N ILE A 158 4.89 -6.13 -5.63
CA ILE A 158 5.55 -5.73 -4.36
C ILE A 158 5.19 -6.72 -3.24
N THR A 159 3.93 -7.06 -3.10
CA THR A 159 3.46 -7.96 -2.04
C THR A 159 4.02 -9.37 -2.23
N GLN A 160 4.07 -9.86 -3.46
CA GLN A 160 4.68 -11.15 -3.78
C GLN A 160 6.19 -11.16 -3.52
N ALA A 161 6.89 -10.06 -3.83
CA ALA A 161 8.31 -9.90 -3.52
C ALA A 161 8.57 -9.91 -2.00
N LEU A 162 7.76 -9.18 -1.22
CA LEU A 162 7.82 -9.19 0.24
C LEU A 162 7.54 -10.60 0.80
N ALA A 163 6.52 -11.29 0.29
CA ALA A 163 6.21 -12.66 0.69
C ALA A 163 7.32 -13.65 0.34
N LYS A 164 7.96 -13.48 -0.83
CA LYS A 164 9.12 -14.29 -1.23
C LYS A 164 10.30 -14.03 -0.30
N GLY A 165 10.61 -12.79 0.01
CA GLY A 165 11.65 -12.40 0.96
C GLY A 165 11.36 -12.96 2.36
N ALA A 166 10.13 -12.88 2.85
CA ALA A 166 9.71 -13.48 4.12
C ALA A 166 9.99 -14.99 4.16
N ARG A 167 9.63 -15.72 3.09
CA ARG A 167 9.93 -17.16 2.98
C ARG A 167 11.45 -17.45 2.96
N ASN A 168 12.22 -16.62 2.28
CA ASN A 168 13.67 -16.76 2.26
C ASN A 168 14.29 -16.61 3.67
N TYR A 169 13.66 -15.82 4.54
CA TYR A 169 14.00 -15.67 5.97
C TYR A 169 13.35 -16.73 6.89
N GLY A 170 12.63 -17.71 6.33
CA GLY A 170 12.07 -18.82 7.09
C GLY A 170 10.67 -18.59 7.67
N VAL A 171 9.95 -17.55 7.22
CA VAL A 171 8.56 -17.32 7.61
C VAL A 171 7.64 -18.29 6.88
N ALA A 172 6.75 -18.96 7.59
CA ALA A 172 5.73 -19.82 7.02
C ALA A 172 4.51 -18.99 6.58
N ILE A 173 4.09 -19.15 5.33
CA ILE A 173 2.93 -18.44 4.76
C ILE A 173 1.90 -19.47 4.33
N HIS A 174 0.72 -19.47 4.98
CA HIS A 174 -0.41 -20.34 4.71
C HIS A 174 -1.53 -19.54 4.05
N GLN A 175 -1.81 -19.85 2.80
CA GLN A 175 -2.97 -19.36 2.05
C GLN A 175 -4.13 -20.32 2.19
N GLY A 176 -5.37 -19.85 1.98
CA GLY A 176 -6.57 -20.68 2.16
C GLY A 176 -6.80 -21.08 3.62
N THR A 177 -6.31 -20.29 4.58
CA THR A 177 -6.41 -20.57 6.02
C THR A 177 -7.07 -19.37 6.71
N LYS A 178 -8.35 -19.53 7.04
CA LYS A 178 -9.17 -18.49 7.67
C LYS A 178 -9.01 -18.53 9.19
N VAL A 179 -8.62 -17.42 9.80
CA VAL A 179 -8.69 -17.24 11.25
C VAL A 179 -10.17 -17.05 11.64
N THR A 180 -10.66 -17.91 12.52
CA THR A 180 -12.05 -17.94 12.98
C THR A 180 -12.23 -17.45 14.41
N GLY A 181 -11.13 -17.28 15.16
CA GLY A 181 -11.15 -16.78 16.52
C GLY A 181 -9.77 -16.44 17.05
N ILE A 182 -9.73 -15.69 18.16
CA ILE A 182 -8.52 -15.37 18.92
C ILE A 182 -8.67 -15.95 20.31
N THR A 183 -7.71 -16.80 20.71
CA THR A 183 -7.70 -17.42 22.04
C THR A 183 -7.08 -16.49 23.06
N LYS A 184 -7.65 -16.50 24.27
CA LYS A 184 -7.21 -15.64 25.39
C LYS A 184 -7.15 -16.43 26.67
N ASN A 185 -6.22 -16.08 27.54
CA ASN A 185 -6.15 -16.55 28.92
C ASN A 185 -5.83 -15.36 29.85
N ALA A 186 -6.60 -15.18 30.90
CA ALA A 186 -6.44 -14.08 31.87
C ALA A 186 -6.30 -12.69 31.20
N GLY A 187 -7.11 -12.42 30.17
CA GLY A 187 -7.12 -11.14 29.44
C GLY A 187 -5.99 -10.98 28.40
N ARG A 188 -5.07 -11.91 28.30
CA ARG A 188 -3.97 -11.91 27.32
C ARG A 188 -4.28 -12.82 26.14
N VAL A 189 -3.95 -12.38 24.92
CA VAL A 189 -3.99 -13.21 23.72
C VAL A 189 -2.96 -14.33 23.84
N THR A 190 -3.36 -15.55 23.49
CA THR A 190 -2.53 -16.76 23.59
C THR A 190 -2.46 -17.55 22.28
N GLY A 191 -3.12 -17.09 21.22
CA GLY A 191 -3.10 -17.74 19.92
C GLY A 191 -4.32 -17.44 19.08
N VAL A 192 -4.53 -18.26 18.06
CA VAL A 192 -5.64 -18.16 17.11
C VAL A 192 -6.28 -19.53 16.87
N THR A 193 -7.57 -19.54 16.56
CA THR A 193 -8.27 -20.69 15.96
C THR A 193 -8.42 -20.47 14.46
N THR A 194 -8.26 -21.50 13.67
CA THR A 194 -8.42 -21.47 12.22
C THR A 194 -9.30 -22.62 11.75
N ASP A 195 -9.73 -22.57 10.50
CA ASP A 195 -10.42 -23.68 9.83
C ASP A 195 -9.50 -24.90 9.55
N ALA A 196 -8.18 -24.74 9.77
CA ALA A 196 -7.17 -25.79 9.60
C ALA A 196 -6.55 -26.28 10.93
N GLY A 197 -6.98 -25.74 12.07
CA GLY A 197 -6.46 -26.07 13.41
C GLY A 197 -6.15 -24.86 14.26
N ASN A 198 -5.65 -25.10 15.48
CA ASN A 198 -5.32 -24.05 16.44
C ASN A 198 -3.80 -23.82 16.47
N ILE A 199 -3.41 -22.56 16.65
CA ILE A 199 -2.01 -22.17 16.80
C ILE A 199 -1.88 -21.39 18.10
N SER A 200 -1.09 -21.89 19.06
CA SER A 200 -0.70 -21.08 20.21
C SER A 200 0.35 -20.04 19.78
N ALA A 201 0.30 -18.83 20.32
CA ALA A 201 1.22 -17.75 19.91
C ALA A 201 1.52 -16.79 21.04
N ASP A 202 2.79 -16.29 21.05
CA ASP A 202 3.19 -15.21 21.95
C ASP A 202 2.65 -13.86 21.49
N TYR A 203 2.58 -13.67 20.17
CA TYR A 203 2.10 -12.44 19.52
C TYR A 203 1.11 -12.76 18.40
N VAL A 204 0.04 -11.98 18.32
CA VAL A 204 -0.91 -12.01 17.20
C VAL A 204 -0.99 -10.62 16.61
N VAL A 205 -0.70 -10.51 15.31
CA VAL A 205 -0.70 -9.24 14.58
C VAL A 205 -1.93 -9.20 13.67
N ASN A 206 -2.76 -8.18 13.87
CA ASN A 206 -3.91 -7.93 13.01
C ASN A 206 -3.50 -7.04 11.82
N ALA A 207 -3.35 -7.66 10.65
CA ALA A 207 -3.10 -7.00 9.36
C ALA A 207 -4.25 -7.29 8.37
N GLY A 208 -5.46 -7.47 8.88
CA GLY A 208 -6.64 -7.91 8.15
C GLY A 208 -7.31 -6.86 7.24
N GLY A 209 -6.66 -5.72 6.95
CA GLY A 209 -7.22 -4.71 6.05
C GLY A 209 -8.63 -4.28 6.47
N MET A 210 -9.59 -4.34 5.58
CA MET A 210 -11.00 -4.00 5.86
C MET A 210 -11.64 -4.91 6.92
N TRP A 211 -11.16 -6.14 7.09
CA TRP A 211 -11.64 -7.09 8.10
C TRP A 211 -10.98 -6.91 9.48
N ALA A 212 -10.04 -5.95 9.63
CA ALA A 212 -9.30 -5.75 10.87
C ALA A 212 -10.22 -5.43 12.06
N ARG A 213 -11.34 -4.74 11.82
CA ARG A 213 -12.38 -4.48 12.84
C ARG A 213 -12.96 -5.79 13.39
N ASN A 214 -13.32 -6.72 12.52
CA ASN A 214 -13.89 -8.01 12.92
C ASN A 214 -12.86 -8.86 13.66
N ILE A 215 -11.61 -8.86 13.23
CA ILE A 215 -10.50 -9.54 13.92
C ILE A 215 -10.28 -8.92 15.31
N GLY A 216 -10.32 -7.60 15.42
CA GLY A 216 -10.26 -6.92 16.72
C GLY A 216 -11.38 -7.36 17.66
N HIS A 217 -12.61 -7.47 17.18
CA HIS A 217 -13.75 -7.96 17.96
C HIS A 217 -13.54 -9.36 18.51
N MET A 218 -12.91 -10.28 17.75
CA MET A 218 -12.57 -11.63 18.26
C MET A 218 -11.63 -11.55 19.47
N ALA A 219 -10.80 -10.53 19.57
CA ALA A 219 -9.92 -10.28 20.71
C ALA A 219 -10.60 -9.45 21.82
N GLY A 220 -11.80 -8.92 21.58
CA GLY A 220 -12.47 -7.96 22.48
C GLY A 220 -11.87 -6.55 22.42
N VAL A 221 -11.25 -6.19 21.29
CA VAL A 221 -10.62 -4.89 21.06
C VAL A 221 -11.41 -4.11 20.01
N ALA A 222 -11.78 -2.87 20.32
CA ALA A 222 -12.37 -1.97 19.34
C ALA A 222 -11.27 -1.41 18.42
N VAL A 223 -11.38 -1.72 17.14
CA VAL A 223 -10.52 -1.13 16.09
C VAL A 223 -11.32 -0.04 15.39
N PRO A 224 -10.94 1.25 15.50
CA PRO A 224 -11.67 2.38 14.92
C PRO A 224 -11.38 2.50 13.41
N LEU A 225 -11.84 1.51 12.66
CA LEU A 225 -11.64 1.41 11.21
C LEU A 225 -12.99 1.32 10.52
N HIS A 226 -13.14 2.09 9.44
CA HIS A 226 -14.31 2.07 8.58
C HIS A 226 -13.87 2.06 7.12
N ALA A 227 -14.49 1.20 6.30
CA ALA A 227 -14.23 1.18 4.87
C ALA A 227 -15.11 2.20 4.14
N CYS A 228 -14.54 2.83 3.12
CA CYS A 228 -15.24 3.75 2.23
C CYS A 228 -15.01 3.36 0.78
N GLU A 229 -15.97 3.69 -0.08
CA GLU A 229 -15.86 3.52 -1.52
C GLU A 229 -14.92 4.58 -2.09
N HIS A 230 -13.95 4.13 -2.92
CA HIS A 230 -13.13 4.97 -3.78
C HIS A 230 -13.02 4.31 -5.14
N PHE A 231 -13.09 5.10 -6.19
CA PHE A 231 -13.11 4.59 -7.55
C PHE A 231 -11.93 5.08 -8.36
N TYR A 232 -11.52 4.27 -9.30
CA TYR A 232 -10.70 4.68 -10.43
C TYR A 232 -11.22 4.02 -11.70
N ILE A 233 -10.93 4.63 -12.82
CA ILE A 233 -11.15 4.07 -14.15
C ILE A 233 -9.81 3.84 -14.85
N VAL A 234 -9.80 2.92 -15.80
CA VAL A 234 -8.68 2.70 -16.70
C VAL A 234 -9.18 2.94 -18.11
N THR A 235 -8.53 3.82 -18.85
CA THR A 235 -8.92 4.14 -20.22
C THR A 235 -8.68 2.97 -21.17
N GLU A 236 -9.24 3.05 -22.36
CA GLU A 236 -8.75 2.26 -23.49
C GLU A 236 -7.29 2.62 -23.81
N ALA A 237 -6.63 1.77 -24.59
CA ALA A 237 -5.28 2.03 -25.02
C ALA A 237 -5.16 3.34 -25.82
N MET A 238 -4.17 4.14 -25.49
CA MET A 238 -3.90 5.44 -26.11
C MET A 238 -2.58 5.33 -26.88
N PRO A 239 -2.61 5.12 -28.21
CA PRO A 239 -1.41 4.82 -29.01
C PRO A 239 -0.29 5.86 -28.92
N ASP A 240 -0.67 7.14 -28.76
CA ASP A 240 0.27 8.27 -28.68
C ASP A 240 0.72 8.58 -27.25
N LEU A 241 0.27 7.81 -26.27
CA LEU A 241 0.65 8.01 -24.89
C LEU A 241 2.13 7.66 -24.68
N LYS A 242 2.89 8.63 -24.19
CA LYS A 242 4.30 8.40 -23.86
C LYS A 242 4.41 7.42 -22.71
N ALA A 243 5.19 6.38 -22.88
CA ALA A 243 5.51 5.46 -21.80
C ALA A 243 6.31 6.15 -20.68
N SER A 244 6.12 5.69 -19.45
CA SER A 244 6.83 6.20 -18.28
C SER A 244 6.57 7.67 -17.95
N LEU A 245 5.33 8.14 -18.21
CA LEU A 245 4.90 9.44 -17.67
C LEU A 245 5.03 9.45 -16.14
N PRO A 246 5.37 10.60 -15.54
CA PRO A 246 5.35 10.73 -14.09
C PRO A 246 3.94 10.53 -13.54
N VAL A 247 3.86 10.15 -12.26
CA VAL A 247 2.58 10.20 -11.55
C VAL A 247 2.10 11.65 -11.49
N LEU A 248 0.84 11.89 -11.82
CA LEU A 248 0.24 13.23 -11.81
C LEU A 248 -0.83 13.31 -10.71
N ARG A 249 -0.83 14.40 -9.97
CA ARG A 249 -1.88 14.72 -8.99
C ARG A 249 -2.40 16.13 -9.22
N VAL A 250 -3.71 16.27 -9.20
CA VAL A 250 -4.42 17.56 -9.28
C VAL A 250 -5.33 17.67 -8.06
N PRO A 251 -4.81 18.13 -6.90
CA PRO A 251 -5.57 18.16 -5.65
C PRO A 251 -6.85 19.00 -5.71
N ASP A 252 -6.87 20.06 -6.51
CA ASP A 252 -8.02 20.94 -6.69
C ASP A 252 -9.20 20.23 -7.36
N GLU A 253 -8.92 19.18 -8.13
CA GLU A 253 -9.90 18.28 -8.75
C GLU A 253 -10.08 16.96 -7.97
N CYS A 254 -9.38 16.80 -6.84
CA CYS A 254 -9.31 15.55 -6.08
C CYS A 254 -8.80 14.35 -6.89
N ALA A 255 -8.07 14.60 -8.00
CA ALA A 255 -7.71 13.59 -8.99
C ALA A 255 -6.23 13.20 -8.94
N TYR A 256 -5.96 11.95 -9.34
CA TYR A 256 -4.63 11.46 -9.63
C TYR A 256 -4.62 10.60 -10.90
N TYR A 257 -3.49 10.59 -11.58
CA TYR A 257 -3.31 9.92 -12.86
C TYR A 257 -2.02 9.12 -12.86
N LYS A 258 -2.06 7.94 -13.48
CA LYS A 258 -0.92 7.05 -13.65
C LYS A 258 -0.94 6.45 -15.04
N GLU A 259 0.17 6.53 -15.78
CA GLU A 259 0.36 5.73 -16.98
C GLU A 259 0.56 4.25 -16.60
N ASP A 260 -0.12 3.36 -17.28
CA ASP A 260 -0.02 1.92 -17.05
C ASP A 260 -0.24 1.16 -18.36
N ALA A 261 0.85 0.66 -18.94
CA ALA A 261 0.83 -0.13 -20.18
C ALA A 261 0.10 0.54 -21.36
N GLY A 262 0.36 1.83 -21.58
CA GLY A 262 -0.24 2.62 -22.67
C GLY A 262 -1.68 3.06 -22.42
N LYS A 263 -2.12 3.01 -21.18
CA LYS A 263 -3.43 3.48 -20.69
C LYS A 263 -3.24 4.48 -19.56
N ILE A 264 -4.27 5.25 -19.26
CA ILE A 264 -4.31 6.11 -18.09
C ILE A 264 -5.25 5.49 -17.04
N LEU A 265 -4.71 5.25 -15.85
CA LEU A 265 -5.51 5.06 -14.65
C LEU A 265 -5.81 6.43 -14.06
N LEU A 266 -7.09 6.79 -14.01
CA LEU A 266 -7.60 8.01 -13.38
C LEU A 266 -8.39 7.63 -12.13
N GLY A 267 -7.95 8.08 -10.98
CA GLY A 267 -8.66 7.91 -9.71
C GLY A 267 -8.96 9.24 -9.04
N ALA A 268 -9.91 9.20 -8.13
CA ALA A 268 -10.31 10.35 -7.35
C ALA A 268 -10.35 10.03 -5.85
N PHE A 269 -10.11 11.08 -5.03
CA PHE A 269 -10.34 11.05 -3.60
C PHE A 269 -11.55 11.95 -3.31
N GLU A 270 -12.73 11.40 -3.43
CA GLU A 270 -13.98 12.11 -3.21
C GLU A 270 -14.01 12.71 -1.79
N PRO A 271 -14.30 14.01 -1.63
CA PRO A 271 -14.35 14.64 -0.31
C PRO A 271 -15.40 14.00 0.62
N ASN A 272 -16.47 13.48 0.04
CA ASN A 272 -17.57 12.82 0.74
C ASN A 272 -17.64 11.34 0.36
N SER A 273 -16.59 10.60 0.67
CA SER A 273 -16.53 9.15 0.41
C SER A 273 -17.69 8.42 1.07
N LYS A 274 -18.36 7.56 0.32
CA LYS A 274 -19.51 6.81 0.80
C LYS A 274 -19.04 5.66 1.72
N PRO A 275 -19.56 5.56 2.95
CA PRO A 275 -19.28 4.42 3.83
C PRO A 275 -19.74 3.11 3.20
N TRP A 276 -18.92 2.06 3.36
CA TRP A 276 -19.20 0.74 2.80
C TRP A 276 -18.92 -0.38 3.82
N GLY A 277 -19.67 -1.47 3.73
CA GLY A 277 -19.47 -2.64 4.57
C GLY A 277 -19.80 -2.43 6.05
N GLY A 278 -20.75 -1.54 6.37
CA GLY A 278 -21.21 -1.26 7.75
C GLY A 278 -21.72 -2.51 8.46
N ASP A 279 -22.42 -3.38 7.74
CA ASP A 279 -22.95 -4.66 8.24
C ASP A 279 -21.96 -5.82 8.10
N GLY A 280 -20.76 -5.55 7.67
CA GLY A 280 -19.68 -6.51 7.41
C GLY A 280 -19.18 -6.46 5.97
N ILE A 281 -17.93 -6.84 5.80
CA ILE A 281 -17.31 -6.95 4.46
C ILE A 281 -17.71 -8.31 3.87
N PRO A 282 -18.23 -8.38 2.63
CA PRO A 282 -18.57 -9.63 1.98
C PRO A 282 -17.39 -10.61 1.90
N ASP A 283 -17.65 -11.89 2.07
CA ASP A 283 -16.60 -12.93 2.02
C ASP A 283 -16.04 -13.13 0.61
N ASP A 284 -16.77 -12.75 -0.41
CA ASP A 284 -16.44 -12.89 -1.83
C ASP A 284 -15.76 -11.66 -2.44
N PHE A 285 -15.55 -10.62 -1.63
CA PHE A 285 -14.80 -9.42 -2.05
C PHE A 285 -13.40 -9.77 -2.53
#